data_c305eee236852d07ce8a15f7849557d4
#
_entry.id   c305eee236852d07ce8a15f7849557d4
#
_cell.length_a   1.000
_cell.length_b   1.000
_cell.length_c   1.000
_cell.angle_alpha   90.00
_cell.angle_beta   90.00
_cell.angle_gamma   90.00
#
_symmetry.space_group_name_H-M   'P 1'
#
loop_
_entity.id
_entity.type
_entity.pdbx_description
1 polymer ?
#
loop_
_entity_poly.entity_id
_entity_poly.type
_entity_poly.pdbx_seq_one_letter_code
_entity_poly.pdbx_strand_id
1 'polypeptide(L)'
;MKIKRLADGALRIKGDMNGEEEYRFFKKTIRDLNLKENDTLRLIILEASEVNPSIYGLLLKIHNQQHVNIVLDVMNLKLAYYLRDVPLLQTFNVTLMNPQDAQ
;
A
#
# COMPACT_ATOMS: atom_id res chain seq x y z
N MET A 1 7.57 8.14 8.04
CA MET A 1 7.25 7.51 6.75
C MET A 1 7.66 8.42 5.62
N LYS A 2 8.35 7.89 4.64
CA LYS A 2 8.70 8.61 3.42
C LYS A 2 8.05 7.92 2.24
N ILE A 3 7.43 8.70 1.37
CA ILE A 3 6.79 8.19 0.16
C ILE A 3 7.44 8.85 -1.04
N LYS A 4 7.92 8.01 -1.98
CA LYS A 4 8.50 8.48 -3.23
C LYS A 4 7.68 7.94 -4.39
N ARG A 5 7.24 8.83 -5.28
CA ARG A 5 6.55 8.43 -6.50
C ARG A 5 7.61 8.05 -7.55
N LEU A 6 7.48 6.85 -8.09
CA LEU A 6 8.39 6.35 -9.10
C LEU A 6 7.92 6.74 -10.51
N ALA A 7 8.80 6.58 -11.50
CA ALA A 7 8.52 6.98 -12.88
C ALA A 7 7.31 6.23 -13.46
N ASP A 8 7.08 4.99 -13.02
CA ASP A 8 5.94 4.17 -13.46
C ASP A 8 4.64 4.47 -12.70
N GLY A 9 4.67 5.42 -11.77
CA GLY A 9 3.51 5.78 -10.95
C GLY A 9 3.40 5.02 -9.64
N ALA A 10 4.22 4.00 -9.40
CA ALA A 10 4.22 3.30 -8.12
C ALA A 10 4.70 4.21 -6.99
N LEU A 11 4.22 3.94 -5.77
CA LEU A 11 4.66 4.65 -4.56
C LEU A 11 5.58 3.75 -3.76
N ARG A 12 6.80 4.19 -3.53
CA ARG A 12 7.74 3.48 -2.67
C ARG A 12 7.67 4.08 -1.27
N ILE A 13 7.33 3.24 -0.30
CA ILE A 13 7.11 3.67 1.07
C ILE A 13 8.21 3.11 1.96
N LYS A 14 8.89 4.00 2.67
CA LYS A 14 9.96 3.67 3.58
C LYS A 14 9.60 4.14 4.99
N GLY A 15 9.90 3.31 5.99
CA GLY A 15 9.65 3.62 7.39
C GLY A 15 8.32 3.09 7.90
N ASP A 16 7.94 3.56 9.09
CA ASP A 16 6.77 3.10 9.82
C ASP A 16 5.46 3.55 9.14
N MET A 17 4.47 2.67 9.16
CA MET A 17 3.14 2.93 8.60
C MET A 17 2.03 2.74 9.64
N ASN A 18 2.37 2.64 10.91
CA ASN A 18 1.38 2.24 11.94
C ASN A 18 0.71 3.41 12.66
N GLY A 19 1.30 4.60 12.67
CA GLY A 19 0.80 5.75 13.44
C GLY A 19 -0.34 6.51 12.77
N GLU A 20 -0.98 7.39 13.54
CA GLU A 20 -2.03 8.27 13.04
C GLU A 20 -1.51 9.32 12.07
N GLU A 21 -0.32 9.85 12.34
CA GLU A 21 0.31 10.83 11.43
C GLU A 21 0.63 10.21 10.09
N GLU A 22 1.11 8.94 10.12
CA GLU A 22 1.38 8.17 8.92
C GLU A 22 0.11 7.96 8.11
N TYR A 23 -0.99 7.65 8.76
CA TYR A 23 -2.27 7.52 8.08
C TYR A 23 -2.69 8.84 7.41
N ARG A 24 -2.59 9.96 8.12
CA ARG A 24 -2.99 11.27 7.56
C ARG A 24 -2.12 11.64 6.36
N PHE A 25 -0.82 11.41 6.46
CA PHE A 25 0.10 11.69 5.36
C PHE A 25 -0.20 10.78 4.17
N PHE A 26 -0.43 9.50 4.42
CA PHE A 26 -0.78 8.55 3.37
C PHE A 26 -2.09 8.95 2.68
N LYS A 27 -3.10 9.29 3.45
CA LYS A 27 -4.40 9.71 2.92
C LYS A 27 -4.27 10.93 2.00
N LYS A 28 -3.49 11.92 2.43
CA LYS A 28 -3.24 13.10 1.62
C LYS A 28 -2.52 12.75 0.32
N THR A 29 -1.50 11.91 0.42
CA THR A 29 -0.73 11.47 -0.75
C THR A 29 -1.63 10.78 -1.77
N ILE A 30 -2.48 9.87 -1.31
CA ILE A 30 -3.41 9.16 -2.20
C ILE A 30 -4.40 10.11 -2.85
N ARG A 31 -4.95 11.04 -2.08
CA ARG A 31 -5.89 12.04 -2.61
C ARG A 31 -5.25 12.87 -3.72
N ASP A 32 -3.99 13.26 -3.55
CA ASP A 32 -3.28 14.09 -4.52
C ASP A 32 -2.95 13.34 -5.83
N LEU A 33 -3.06 12.00 -5.85
CA LEU A 33 -2.87 11.21 -7.06
C LEU A 33 -4.04 11.34 -8.04
N ASN A 34 -5.22 11.74 -7.58
CA ASN A 34 -6.43 11.82 -8.41
C ASN A 34 -6.71 10.52 -9.16
N LEU A 35 -6.75 9.41 -8.41
CA LEU A 35 -6.99 8.10 -8.99
C LEU A 35 -8.36 8.03 -9.65
N LYS A 36 -8.41 7.41 -10.82
CA LYS A 36 -9.62 7.24 -11.62
C LYS A 36 -10.02 5.78 -11.67
N GLU A 37 -11.26 5.54 -12.11
CA GLU A 37 -11.77 4.19 -12.28
C GLU A 37 -10.82 3.36 -13.16
N ASN A 38 -10.55 2.14 -12.70
CA ASN A 38 -9.67 1.16 -13.34
C ASN A 38 -8.17 1.50 -13.31
N ASP A 39 -7.78 2.57 -12.61
CA ASP A 39 -6.36 2.80 -12.34
C ASP A 39 -5.80 1.69 -11.45
N THR A 40 -4.48 1.54 -11.47
CA THR A 40 -3.76 0.66 -10.56
C THR A 40 -2.93 1.49 -9.60
N LEU A 41 -3.13 1.25 -8.29
CA LEU A 41 -2.30 1.82 -7.25
C LEU A 41 -1.33 0.75 -6.78
N ARG A 42 -0.06 0.93 -7.06
CA ARG A 42 0.99 0.00 -6.64
C ARG A 42 1.78 0.63 -5.50
N LEU A 43 1.83 -0.07 -4.37
CA LEU A 43 2.59 0.35 -3.19
C LEU A 43 3.73 -0.63 -2.98
N ILE A 44 4.96 -0.09 -2.90
CA ILE A 44 6.15 -0.87 -2.59
C ILE A 44 6.53 -0.55 -1.15
N ILE A 45 6.27 -1.49 -0.24
CA ILE A 45 6.46 -1.30 1.20
C ILE A 45 7.77 -1.96 1.62
N LEU A 46 8.76 -1.13 1.95
CA LEU A 46 10.14 -1.61 2.15
C LEU A 46 10.39 -2.16 3.54
N GLU A 47 9.86 -1.53 4.58
CA GLU A 47 10.29 -1.83 5.96
C GLU A 47 9.15 -2.19 6.91
N ALA A 48 7.96 -1.65 6.70
CA ALA A 48 6.87 -1.79 7.67
C ALA A 48 6.46 -3.24 7.87
N SER A 49 6.37 -3.65 9.13
CA SER A 49 5.83 -4.96 9.52
C SER A 49 4.38 -4.89 9.92
N GLU A 50 3.90 -3.70 10.28
CA GLU A 50 2.53 -3.43 10.67
C GLU A 50 2.06 -2.16 9.98
N VAL A 51 0.79 -2.14 9.61
CA VAL A 51 0.16 -1.01 8.93
C VAL A 51 -1.08 -0.60 9.71
N ASN A 52 -1.26 0.70 9.89
CA ASN A 52 -2.45 1.22 10.54
C ASN A 52 -3.70 0.68 9.85
N PRO A 53 -4.65 0.06 10.59
CA PRO A 53 -5.88 -0.48 9.98
C PRO A 53 -6.66 0.54 9.15
N SER A 54 -6.54 1.82 9.47
CA SER A 54 -7.19 2.89 8.69
C SER A 54 -6.64 2.99 7.28
N ILE A 55 -5.36 2.63 7.07
CA ILE A 55 -4.78 2.59 5.73
C ILE A 55 -5.44 1.46 4.92
N TYR A 56 -5.63 0.29 5.51
CA TYR A 56 -6.36 -0.79 4.85
C TYR A 56 -7.79 -0.39 4.52
N GLY A 57 -8.47 0.28 5.46
CA GLY A 57 -9.82 0.78 5.22
C GLY A 57 -9.88 1.75 4.06
N LEU A 58 -8.92 2.65 3.94
CA LEU A 58 -8.83 3.59 2.83
C LEU A 58 -8.62 2.86 1.50
N LEU A 59 -7.71 1.88 1.47
CA LEU A 59 -7.43 1.10 0.27
C LEU A 59 -8.66 0.29 -0.17
N LEU A 60 -9.36 -0.32 0.78
CA LEU A 60 -10.59 -1.06 0.50
C LEU A 60 -11.68 -0.14 -0.06
N LYS A 61 -11.82 1.05 0.51
CA LYS A 61 -12.79 2.04 0.03
C LYS A 61 -12.49 2.46 -1.41
N ILE A 62 -11.25 2.75 -1.72
CA ILE A 62 -10.84 3.12 -3.08
C ILE A 62 -11.11 1.97 -4.05
N HIS A 63 -10.76 0.75 -3.67
CA HIS A 63 -10.99 -0.42 -4.49
C HIS A 63 -12.48 -0.63 -4.76
N ASN A 64 -13.31 -0.57 -3.71
CA ASN A 64 -14.74 -0.88 -3.83
C ASN A 64 -15.53 0.24 -4.49
N GLN A 65 -15.20 1.51 -4.25
CA GLN A 65 -15.97 2.65 -4.75
C GLN A 65 -15.48 3.18 -6.09
N GLN A 66 -14.18 3.12 -6.34
CA GLN A 66 -13.58 3.68 -7.55
C GLN A 66 -13.04 2.61 -8.49
N HIS A 67 -13.15 1.33 -8.11
CA HIS A 67 -12.63 0.20 -8.91
C HIS A 67 -11.15 0.32 -9.23
N VAL A 68 -10.37 0.86 -8.29
CA VAL A 68 -8.93 0.94 -8.41
C VAL A 68 -8.32 -0.40 -8.04
N ASN A 69 -7.43 -0.92 -8.87
CA ASN A 69 -6.67 -2.13 -8.57
C ASN A 69 -5.57 -1.81 -7.57
N ILE A 70 -5.49 -2.57 -6.48
CA ILE A 70 -4.48 -2.37 -5.44
C ILE A 70 -3.44 -3.47 -5.54
N VAL A 71 -2.18 -3.07 -5.71
CA VAL A 71 -1.05 -3.99 -5.76
C VAL A 71 -0.10 -3.62 -4.63
N LEU A 72 0.21 -4.59 -3.77
CA LEU A 72 1.10 -4.40 -2.63
C LEU A 72 2.33 -5.28 -2.79
N ASP A 73 3.47 -4.66 -3.03
CA ASP A 73 4.76 -5.35 -3.04
C ASP A 73 5.43 -5.11 -1.70
N VAL A 74 5.56 -6.17 -0.90
CA VAL A 74 6.06 -6.05 0.47
C VAL A 74 7.36 -6.84 0.63
N MET A 75 8.25 -6.31 1.44
CA MET A 75 9.53 -6.97 1.74
C MET A 75 9.52 -7.65 3.10
N ASN A 76 8.64 -7.25 3.99
CA ASN A 76 8.55 -7.82 5.32
C ASN A 76 7.69 -9.07 5.31
N LEU A 77 8.25 -10.19 5.76
CA LEU A 77 7.59 -11.49 5.74
C LEU A 77 6.37 -11.51 6.66
N LYS A 78 6.46 -10.90 7.83
CA LYS A 78 5.34 -10.82 8.77
C LYS A 78 4.15 -10.10 8.15
N LEU A 79 4.41 -8.98 7.47
CA LEU A 79 3.36 -8.23 6.79
C LEU A 79 2.75 -9.04 5.65
N ALA A 80 3.58 -9.73 4.88
CA ALA A 80 3.10 -10.57 3.77
C ALA A 80 2.14 -11.66 4.27
N TYR A 81 2.48 -12.33 5.36
CA TYR A 81 1.61 -13.36 5.95
C TYR A 81 0.31 -12.77 6.48
N TYR A 82 0.39 -11.62 7.15
CA TYR A 82 -0.80 -10.94 7.65
C TYR A 82 -1.77 -10.61 6.50
N LEU A 83 -1.26 -10.03 5.42
CA LEU A 83 -2.08 -9.65 4.27
C LEU A 83 -2.71 -10.89 3.59
N ARG A 84 -2.00 -12.01 3.61
CA ARG A 84 -2.49 -13.27 3.03
C ARG A 84 -3.58 -13.89 3.88
N ASP A 85 -3.46 -13.77 5.22
CA ASP A 85 -4.32 -14.49 6.17
C ASP A 85 -5.62 -13.75 6.50
N VAL A 86 -5.70 -12.43 6.25
CA VAL A 86 -6.90 -11.65 6.54
C VAL A 86 -7.83 -11.66 5.33
N PRO A 87 -9.03 -12.28 5.44
CA PRO A 87 -9.90 -12.47 4.29
C PRO A 87 -10.26 -11.20 3.53
N LEU A 88 -10.55 -10.10 4.25
CA LEU A 88 -10.91 -8.83 3.61
C LEU A 88 -9.78 -8.25 2.75
N LEU A 89 -8.53 -8.58 3.07
CA LEU A 89 -7.37 -8.04 2.38
C LEU A 89 -6.93 -8.89 1.19
N GLN A 90 -7.58 -10.04 0.96
CA GLN A 90 -7.25 -10.91 -0.17
C GLN A 90 -7.65 -10.32 -1.51
N THR A 91 -8.46 -9.27 -1.51
CA THR A 91 -8.77 -8.52 -2.72
C THR A 91 -7.55 -7.77 -3.29
N PHE A 92 -6.54 -7.51 -2.46
CA PHE A 92 -5.31 -6.88 -2.92
C PHE A 92 -4.39 -7.91 -3.57
N ASN A 93 -3.67 -7.48 -4.59
CA ASN A 93 -2.63 -8.30 -5.21
C ASN A 93 -1.33 -8.11 -4.44
N VAL A 94 -0.98 -9.10 -3.62
CA VAL A 94 0.17 -9.02 -2.71
C VAL A 94 1.31 -9.88 -3.23
N THR A 95 2.50 -9.28 -3.33
CA THR A 95 3.72 -9.98 -3.70
C THR A 95 4.78 -9.75 -2.63
N LEU A 96 5.41 -10.83 -2.17
CA LEU A 96 6.59 -10.73 -1.30
C LEU A 96 7.80 -10.50 -2.20
N MET A 97 8.44 -9.35 -2.05
CA MET A 97 9.58 -8.98 -2.89
C MET A 97 10.90 -9.39 -2.27
N ASN A 98 11.82 -9.80 -3.13
CA ASN A 98 13.21 -9.94 -2.75
C ASN A 98 13.81 -8.55 -2.56
N PRO A 99 14.66 -8.30 -1.54
CA PRO A 99 15.32 -7.02 -1.34
C PRO A 99 16.03 -6.46 -2.57
N GLN A 100 16.54 -7.32 -3.43
CA GLN A 100 17.22 -6.90 -4.65
C GLN A 100 16.27 -6.31 -5.69
N ASP A 101 15.02 -6.70 -5.67
CA ASP A 101 14.02 -6.24 -6.65
C ASP A 101 13.44 -4.87 -6.30
N ALA A 102 13.70 -4.37 -5.10
CA ALA A 102 13.15 -3.11 -4.61
C ALA A 102 14.06 -1.91 -4.88
N GLN A 103 15.17 -2.11 -5.50
CA GLN A 103 16.14 -1.05 -5.79
C GLN A 103 15.81 -0.25 -7.03
#